data_bc921dd950b8f8c35112cbd8f508f12e
#
_entry.id   bc921dd950b8f8c35112cbd8f508f12e
#
_cell.length_a   1.000
_cell.length_b   1.000
_cell.length_c   1.000
_cell.angle_alpha   90.00
_cell.angle_beta   90.00
_cell.angle_gamma   90.00
#
_symmetry.space_group_name_H-M   'P 1'
#
loop_
_entity.id
_entity.type
_entity.pdbx_description
1 polymer ?
#
loop_
_entity_poly.entity_id
_entity_poly.type
_entity_poly.pdbx_seq_one_letter_code
_entity_poly.pdbx_strand_id
1 'polypeptide(L)'
;MSEIEPYWNTAQGLSQFQFSIRKVDRKGYFDVSDIPQTSLPFYTFAYLTEGEILLEVEGTTGHCKAGEIILIPARTPFRILYFNQNTGFECGFSMRMLKDPSYPCMHNPQPLLQTLTEEEARFTTLLLEELMKAFQQKNQQLVASTLDLFLCRINAPGGHPGNSIVNHFLEMVFDRNQKPGKVTTYADALCITPNYLNRLVRSQTGHSAMEWIEISRLNMAKLLLKQNELQIAEIAAATGVDDQSYFTRFFKKSEGCTPSQYRDRILKSMKSPGGTR
;
A
#
# COMPACT_ATOMS: atom_id res chain seq x y z
N MET A 1 -12.78 -12.42 -7.40
CA MET A 1 -12.71 -11.72 -6.09
C MET A 1 -12.15 -12.59 -4.96
N SER A 2 -11.33 -13.59 -5.25
CA SER A 2 -10.80 -14.54 -4.24
C SER A 2 -9.29 -14.46 -4.02
N GLU A 3 -8.61 -13.44 -4.54
CA GLU A 3 -7.14 -13.37 -4.53
C GLU A 3 -6.52 -12.28 -3.65
N ILE A 4 -7.33 -11.57 -2.86
CA ILE A 4 -6.82 -10.51 -1.97
C ILE A 4 -6.78 -10.96 -0.50
N GLU A 5 -7.30 -12.14 -0.17
CA GLU A 5 -7.09 -12.65 1.17
C GLU A 5 -5.62 -13.00 1.36
N PRO A 6 -4.92 -12.28 2.23
CA PRO A 6 -3.55 -12.64 2.55
C PRO A 6 -3.57 -14.06 3.14
N TYR A 7 -2.64 -14.88 2.71
CA TYR A 7 -2.44 -16.30 3.10
C TYR A 7 -2.43 -16.55 4.63
N TRP A 8 -2.39 -15.50 5.43
CA TRP A 8 -2.32 -15.50 6.90
C TRP A 8 -3.64 -15.19 7.61
N ASN A 9 -4.77 -15.18 6.93
CA ASN A 9 -6.05 -14.76 7.54
C ASN A 9 -6.73 -15.84 8.43
N THR A 10 -6.03 -16.94 8.74
CA THR A 10 -6.53 -17.92 9.72
C THR A 10 -5.77 -17.81 11.03
N ALA A 11 -6.48 -17.55 12.12
CA ALA A 11 -5.91 -17.41 13.47
C ALA A 11 -5.06 -18.62 13.91
N GLN A 12 -5.31 -19.82 13.39
CA GLN A 12 -4.49 -21.02 13.64
C GLN A 12 -3.18 -21.04 12.86
N GLY A 13 -3.11 -20.40 11.69
CA GLY A 13 -1.89 -20.32 10.88
C GLY A 13 -0.86 -19.32 11.41
N LEU A 14 -1.30 -18.25 12.11
CA LEU A 14 -0.44 -17.18 12.58
C LEU A 14 0.53 -17.62 13.70
N SER A 15 0.12 -18.54 14.58
CA SER A 15 0.97 -19.00 15.70
C SER A 15 2.10 -19.93 15.25
N GLN A 16 1.95 -20.60 14.11
CA GLN A 16 2.94 -21.55 13.53
C GLN A 16 3.63 -20.97 12.29
N PHE A 17 3.30 -19.73 11.90
CA PHE A 17 3.84 -19.10 10.72
C PHE A 17 5.36 -18.92 10.83
N GLN A 18 6.07 -19.42 9.83
CA GLN A 18 7.52 -19.26 9.74
C GLN A 18 7.94 -18.42 8.55
N PHE A 19 7.39 -18.72 7.36
CA PHE A 19 7.79 -18.08 6.12
C PHE A 19 6.71 -18.18 5.03
N SER A 20 6.56 -17.12 4.25
CA SER A 20 5.85 -17.13 2.98
C SER A 20 6.48 -16.15 2.00
N ILE A 21 6.44 -16.46 0.72
CA ILE A 21 6.79 -15.53 -0.35
C ILE A 21 5.86 -15.77 -1.54
N ARG A 22 5.44 -14.68 -2.16
CA ARG A 22 4.66 -14.72 -3.39
C ARG A 22 5.09 -13.62 -4.36
N LYS A 23 4.97 -13.92 -5.64
CA LYS A 23 5.03 -12.91 -6.69
C LYS A 23 3.66 -12.23 -6.78
N VAL A 24 3.67 -10.91 -6.80
CA VAL A 24 2.47 -10.08 -6.98
C VAL A 24 2.47 -9.58 -8.41
N ASP A 25 1.35 -9.71 -9.09
CA ASP A 25 1.09 -9.15 -10.42
C ASP A 25 -0.33 -8.57 -10.40
N ARG A 26 -0.44 -7.36 -9.87
CA ARG A 26 -1.72 -6.64 -9.78
C ARG A 26 -1.77 -5.57 -10.86
N LYS A 27 -2.42 -5.90 -11.98
CA LYS A 27 -2.63 -4.98 -13.08
C LYS A 27 -3.94 -4.22 -12.88
N GLY A 28 -3.85 -2.90 -12.90
CA GLY A 28 -4.99 -2.01 -12.74
C GLY A 28 -5.17 -1.44 -11.33
N TYR A 29 -6.22 -0.65 -11.20
CA TYR A 29 -6.59 -0.03 -9.93
C TYR A 29 -7.41 -1.00 -9.09
N PHE A 30 -7.00 -1.22 -7.87
CA PHE A 30 -7.74 -2.00 -6.89
C PHE A 30 -8.29 -1.11 -5.80
N ASP A 31 -9.46 -1.46 -5.33
CA ASP A 31 -10.10 -0.77 -4.23
C ASP A 31 -9.49 -1.22 -2.89
N VAL A 32 -8.75 -0.32 -2.28
CA VAL A 32 -8.11 -0.53 -0.97
C VAL A 32 -8.99 -0.11 0.21
N SER A 33 -10.20 0.41 -0.06
CA SER A 33 -11.07 0.96 0.99
C SER A 33 -11.49 -0.10 2.04
N ASP A 34 -11.52 -1.38 1.63
CA ASP A 34 -11.88 -2.51 2.50
C ASP A 34 -10.68 -3.16 3.19
N ILE A 35 -9.45 -2.76 2.85
CA ILE A 35 -8.28 -3.33 3.50
C ILE A 35 -8.17 -2.70 4.90
N PRO A 36 -8.40 -3.48 5.96
CA PRO A 36 -8.31 -2.97 7.32
C PRO A 36 -6.86 -2.65 7.69
N GLN A 37 -6.69 -1.83 8.71
CA GLN A 37 -5.40 -1.73 9.36
C GLN A 37 -5.00 -3.11 9.88
N THR A 38 -3.80 -3.54 9.55
CA THR A 38 -3.28 -4.88 9.84
C THR A 38 -2.03 -4.76 10.70
N SER A 39 -1.87 -5.70 11.64
CA SER A 39 -0.65 -5.87 12.42
C SER A 39 -0.29 -7.34 12.42
N LEU A 40 0.86 -7.69 11.86
CA LEU A 40 1.29 -9.08 11.69
C LEU A 40 2.32 -9.46 12.75
N PRO A 41 2.28 -10.68 13.32
CA PRO A 41 3.21 -11.12 14.35
C PRO A 41 4.59 -11.50 13.79
N PHE A 42 4.88 -11.19 12.54
CA PHE A 42 6.11 -11.49 11.81
C PHE A 42 6.52 -10.31 10.95
N TYR A 43 7.77 -10.29 10.52
CA TYR A 43 8.30 -9.27 9.61
C TYR A 43 7.69 -9.44 8.22
N THR A 44 7.44 -8.33 7.56
CA THR A 44 6.91 -8.33 6.20
C THR A 44 7.72 -7.39 5.34
N PHE A 45 8.11 -7.81 4.15
CA PHE A 45 8.65 -6.90 3.16
C PHE A 45 7.89 -6.99 1.85
N ALA A 46 7.89 -5.88 1.12
CA ALA A 46 7.50 -5.84 -0.28
C ALA A 46 8.64 -5.24 -1.09
N TYR A 47 8.94 -5.84 -2.23
CA TYR A 47 9.84 -5.31 -3.26
C TYR A 47 9.05 -5.10 -4.53
N LEU A 48 9.05 -3.88 -5.06
CA LEU A 48 8.33 -3.54 -6.27
C LEU A 48 9.26 -3.53 -7.49
N THR A 49 8.88 -4.27 -8.52
CA THR A 49 9.53 -4.22 -9.84
C THR A 49 8.85 -3.25 -10.79
N GLU A 50 7.53 -3.03 -10.61
CA GLU A 50 6.74 -2.05 -11.33
C GLU A 50 5.66 -1.46 -10.42
N GLY A 51 5.20 -0.25 -10.74
CA GLY A 51 4.10 0.41 -10.05
C GLY A 51 4.50 1.04 -8.73
N GLU A 52 3.52 1.20 -7.86
CA GLU A 52 3.67 1.94 -6.60
C GLU A 52 2.66 1.51 -5.55
N ILE A 53 3.02 1.70 -4.30
CA ILE A 53 2.16 1.50 -3.13
C ILE A 53 2.28 2.72 -2.21
N LEU A 54 1.15 3.27 -1.78
CA LEU A 54 1.09 4.21 -0.67
C LEU A 54 0.56 3.46 0.55
N LEU A 55 1.26 3.56 1.65
CA LEU A 55 0.86 2.89 2.90
C LEU A 55 1.07 3.82 4.09
N GLU A 56 0.26 3.62 5.10
CA GLU A 56 0.41 4.22 6.42
C GLU A 56 0.99 3.17 7.36
N VAL A 57 2.05 3.52 8.07
CA VAL A 57 2.67 2.67 9.08
C VAL A 57 2.85 3.51 10.35
N GLU A 58 2.22 3.08 11.45
CA GLU A 58 2.22 3.81 12.73
C GLU A 58 1.83 5.29 12.60
N GLY A 59 0.86 5.59 11.72
CA GLY A 59 0.39 6.96 11.48
C GLY A 59 1.25 7.77 10.50
N THR A 60 2.37 7.24 10.04
CA THR A 60 3.24 7.89 9.05
C THR A 60 3.00 7.32 7.66
N THR A 61 2.82 8.19 6.67
CA THR A 61 2.58 7.78 5.29
C THR A 61 3.90 7.58 4.54
N GLY A 62 4.07 6.42 3.94
CA GLY A 62 5.20 6.05 3.10
C GLY A 62 4.76 5.76 1.67
N HIS A 63 5.52 6.24 0.69
CA HIS A 63 5.32 5.98 -0.73
C HIS A 63 6.46 5.10 -1.26
N CYS A 64 6.15 3.85 -1.60
CA CYS A 64 7.09 2.88 -2.15
C CYS A 64 6.84 2.72 -3.65
N LYS A 65 7.90 2.81 -4.47
CA LYS A 65 7.86 2.74 -5.94
C LYS A 65 8.66 1.57 -6.48
N ALA A 66 8.55 1.37 -7.79
CA ALA A 66 9.40 0.41 -8.51
C ALA A 66 10.89 0.65 -8.21
N GLY A 67 11.62 -0.42 -7.95
CA GLY A 67 13.02 -0.42 -7.52
C GLY A 67 13.22 -0.17 -6.02
N GLU A 68 12.14 -0.14 -5.23
CA GLU A 68 12.22 0.08 -3.79
C GLU A 68 11.74 -1.15 -3.00
N ILE A 69 12.35 -1.32 -1.83
CA ILE A 69 11.97 -2.31 -0.83
C ILE A 69 11.38 -1.57 0.37
N ILE A 70 10.24 -2.05 0.86
CA ILE A 70 9.73 -1.67 2.17
C ILE A 70 9.76 -2.88 3.09
N LEU A 71 10.34 -2.71 4.29
CA LEU A 71 10.35 -3.71 5.37
C LEU A 71 9.54 -3.16 6.54
N ILE A 72 8.55 -3.90 6.97
CA ILE A 72 7.68 -3.57 8.12
C ILE A 72 8.02 -4.53 9.26
N PRO A 73 8.42 -4.03 10.42
CA PRO A 73 8.71 -4.86 11.58
C PRO A 73 7.48 -5.65 12.06
N ALA A 74 7.74 -6.75 12.78
CA ALA A 74 6.68 -7.55 13.38
C ALA A 74 5.85 -6.71 14.37
N ARG A 75 4.53 -6.92 14.37
CA ARG A 75 3.55 -6.24 15.22
C ARG A 75 3.39 -4.74 14.97
N THR A 76 3.99 -4.22 13.92
CA THR A 76 3.81 -2.82 13.52
C THR A 76 2.47 -2.67 12.77
N PRO A 77 1.57 -1.77 13.21
CA PRO A 77 0.33 -1.52 12.51
C PRO A 77 0.58 -0.83 11.18
N PHE A 78 0.00 -1.34 10.11
CA PHE A 78 0.06 -0.71 8.79
C PHE A 78 -1.26 -0.82 8.05
N ARG A 79 -1.48 0.05 7.08
CA ARG A 79 -2.64 0.08 6.19
C ARG A 79 -2.21 0.50 4.79
N ILE A 80 -2.70 -0.20 3.77
CA ILE A 80 -2.53 0.21 2.38
C ILE A 80 -3.56 1.30 2.07
N LEU A 81 -3.09 2.45 1.61
CA LEU A 81 -3.90 3.61 1.24
C LEU A 81 -4.16 3.65 -0.26
N TYR A 82 -3.21 3.19 -1.05
CA TYR A 82 -3.29 3.17 -2.50
C TYR A 82 -2.25 2.22 -3.08
N PHE A 83 -2.55 1.61 -4.22
CA PHE A 83 -1.56 0.99 -5.09
C PHE A 83 -2.01 1.05 -6.55
N ASN A 84 -1.04 1.05 -7.46
CA ASN A 84 -1.27 1.11 -8.89
C ASN A 84 -0.28 0.20 -9.61
N GLN A 85 -0.82 -0.68 -10.48
CA GLN A 85 -0.04 -1.55 -11.40
C GLN A 85 1.18 -2.21 -10.74
N ASN A 86 1.05 -2.67 -9.49
CA ASN A 86 2.19 -3.16 -8.76
C ASN A 86 2.50 -4.63 -9.10
N THR A 87 3.71 -4.82 -9.60
CA THR A 87 4.34 -6.13 -9.72
C THR A 87 5.54 -6.20 -8.80
N GLY A 88 5.89 -7.41 -8.34
CA GLY A 88 7.02 -7.60 -7.45
C GLY A 88 6.86 -8.79 -6.53
N PHE A 89 7.39 -8.68 -5.33
CA PHE A 89 7.39 -9.76 -4.34
C PHE A 89 6.86 -9.25 -3.01
N GLU A 90 6.02 -10.05 -2.37
CA GLU A 90 5.61 -9.89 -0.98
C GLU A 90 6.09 -11.11 -0.18
N CYS A 91 6.71 -10.85 0.96
CA CYS A 91 7.26 -11.88 1.82
C CYS A 91 6.94 -11.60 3.28
N GLY A 92 6.57 -12.66 4.01
CA GLY A 92 6.48 -12.64 5.45
C GLY A 92 7.43 -13.67 6.05
N PHE A 93 8.12 -13.33 7.15
CA PHE A 93 9.04 -14.26 7.79
C PHE A 93 9.12 -14.05 9.32
N SER A 94 9.29 -15.14 10.03
CA SER A 94 9.53 -15.15 11.48
C SER A 94 11.02 -15.07 11.78
N MET A 95 11.38 -14.39 12.87
CA MET A 95 12.76 -14.38 13.41
C MET A 95 13.36 -15.79 13.58
N ARG A 96 12.50 -16.81 13.78
CA ARG A 96 12.95 -18.21 13.93
C ARG A 96 13.55 -18.80 12.66
N MET A 97 13.33 -18.16 11.50
CA MET A 97 13.90 -18.59 10.23
C MET A 97 15.34 -18.12 10.02
N LEU A 98 15.75 -17.10 10.76
CA LEU A 98 17.07 -16.46 10.63
C LEU A 98 18.12 -17.25 11.39
N LYS A 99 19.29 -17.43 10.77
CA LYS A 99 20.47 -18.03 11.43
C LYS A 99 21.09 -17.04 12.41
N ASP A 100 21.11 -15.77 12.02
CA ASP A 100 21.62 -14.68 12.85
C ASP A 100 20.58 -13.54 12.86
N PRO A 101 19.95 -13.22 14.00
CA PRO A 101 19.00 -12.12 14.08
C PRO A 101 19.66 -10.74 14.18
N SER A 102 20.98 -10.63 14.07
CA SER A 102 21.73 -9.38 14.29
C SER A 102 21.76 -8.43 13.08
N TYR A 103 20.93 -8.66 12.07
CA TYR A 103 20.84 -7.76 10.91
C TYR A 103 20.41 -6.35 11.34
N PRO A 104 21.09 -5.28 10.87
CA PRO A 104 20.76 -3.90 11.26
C PRO A 104 19.30 -3.52 11.00
N CYS A 105 18.71 -4.02 9.90
CA CYS A 105 17.30 -3.78 9.56
C CYS A 105 16.30 -4.40 10.56
N MET A 106 16.73 -5.40 11.36
CA MET A 106 15.88 -6.07 12.35
C MET A 106 15.91 -5.38 13.72
N HIS A 107 16.91 -4.55 13.97
CA HIS A 107 17.02 -3.79 15.22
C HIS A 107 16.34 -2.43 15.16
N ASN A 108 15.92 -2.00 13.99
CA ASN A 108 15.15 -0.77 13.84
C ASN A 108 13.68 -1.07 14.11
N PRO A 109 13.04 -0.46 15.12
CA PRO A 109 11.60 -0.63 15.35
C PRO A 109 10.73 0.06 14.29
N GLN A 110 11.33 0.92 13.47
CA GLN A 110 10.64 1.69 12.44
C GLN A 110 10.68 0.97 11.09
N PRO A 111 9.65 1.17 10.24
CA PRO A 111 9.67 0.69 8.87
C PRO A 111 10.87 1.21 8.10
N LEU A 112 11.45 0.33 7.29
CA LEU A 112 12.55 0.69 6.39
C LEU A 112 12.04 0.82 4.98
N LEU A 113 12.33 1.95 4.33
CA LEU A 113 12.17 2.12 2.89
C LEU A 113 13.57 2.31 2.26
N GLN A 114 13.92 1.45 1.32
CA GLN A 114 15.23 1.49 0.65
C GLN A 114 15.04 1.53 -0.87
N THR A 115 15.62 2.54 -1.51
CA THR A 115 15.76 2.60 -2.98
C THR A 115 16.99 1.82 -3.39
N LEU A 116 16.85 0.96 -4.40
CA LEU A 116 17.93 0.16 -4.95
C LEU A 116 18.51 0.82 -6.19
N THR A 117 19.81 0.69 -6.39
CA THR A 117 20.43 0.95 -7.69
C THR A 117 19.95 -0.06 -8.72
N GLU A 118 20.14 0.19 -9.99
CA GLU A 118 19.73 -0.73 -11.07
C GLU A 118 20.40 -2.11 -10.97
N GLU A 119 21.66 -2.14 -10.53
CA GLU A 119 22.40 -3.39 -10.31
C GLU A 119 21.84 -4.16 -9.10
N GLU A 120 21.61 -3.47 -7.99
CA GLU A 120 20.99 -4.05 -6.79
C GLU A 120 19.59 -4.57 -7.06
N ALA A 121 18.78 -3.83 -7.83
CA ALA A 121 17.43 -4.22 -8.23
C ALA A 121 17.43 -5.51 -9.06
N ARG A 122 18.33 -5.64 -10.03
CA ARG A 122 18.50 -6.87 -10.82
C ARG A 122 18.89 -8.06 -9.94
N PHE A 123 19.89 -7.86 -9.07
CA PHE A 123 20.32 -8.91 -8.16
C PHE A 123 19.20 -9.32 -7.19
N THR A 124 18.50 -8.35 -6.60
CA THR A 124 17.38 -8.58 -5.68
C THR A 124 16.26 -9.39 -6.34
N THR A 125 15.92 -9.06 -7.58
CA THR A 125 14.91 -9.80 -8.36
C THR A 125 15.30 -11.27 -8.49
N LEU A 126 16.54 -11.57 -8.94
CA LEU A 126 17.04 -12.94 -9.08
C LEU A 126 17.06 -13.70 -7.75
N LEU A 127 17.48 -13.03 -6.68
CA LEU A 127 17.53 -13.60 -5.35
C LEU A 127 16.14 -13.98 -4.82
N LEU A 128 15.15 -13.11 -5.02
CA LEU A 128 13.77 -13.37 -4.60
C LEU A 128 13.09 -14.43 -5.46
N GLU A 129 13.44 -14.55 -6.73
CA GLU A 129 13.00 -15.66 -7.57
C GLU A 129 13.56 -17.00 -7.08
N GLU A 130 14.84 -17.05 -6.71
CA GLU A 130 15.45 -18.27 -6.12
C GLU A 130 14.85 -18.57 -4.74
N LEU A 131 14.59 -17.56 -3.91
CA LEU A 131 13.91 -17.71 -2.63
C LEU A 131 12.52 -18.33 -2.81
N MET A 132 11.78 -17.88 -3.80
CA MET A 132 10.45 -18.40 -4.12
C MET A 132 10.52 -19.86 -4.61
N LYS A 133 11.50 -20.21 -5.48
CA LYS A 133 11.72 -21.59 -5.93
C LYS A 133 12.07 -22.52 -4.76
N ALA A 134 12.99 -22.08 -3.89
CA ALA A 134 13.37 -22.84 -2.69
C ALA A 134 12.16 -23.09 -1.78
N PHE A 135 11.29 -22.10 -1.61
CA PHE A 135 10.05 -22.22 -0.84
C PHE A 135 9.09 -23.24 -1.47
N GLN A 136 8.86 -23.17 -2.79
CA GLN A 136 8.02 -24.12 -3.53
C GLN A 136 8.54 -25.56 -3.44
N GLN A 137 9.87 -25.73 -3.44
CA GLN A 137 10.55 -27.01 -3.29
C GLN A 137 10.58 -27.51 -1.83
N LYS A 138 10.05 -26.72 -0.88
CA LYS A 138 10.07 -27.00 0.57
C LYS A 138 11.50 -27.19 1.13
N ASN A 139 12.51 -26.60 0.49
CA ASN A 139 13.89 -26.64 0.93
C ASN A 139 14.16 -25.58 1.99
N GLN A 140 13.88 -25.90 3.25
CA GLN A 140 13.98 -24.98 4.37
C GLN A 140 15.39 -24.38 4.55
N GLN A 141 16.44 -25.19 4.33
CA GLN A 141 17.82 -24.74 4.47
C GLN A 141 18.17 -23.69 3.42
N LEU A 142 17.74 -23.91 2.16
CA LEU A 142 17.96 -22.95 1.08
C LEU A 142 17.16 -21.68 1.30
N VAL A 143 15.90 -21.79 1.75
CA VAL A 143 15.06 -20.64 2.12
C VAL A 143 15.76 -19.78 3.18
N ALA A 144 16.23 -20.39 4.28
CA ALA A 144 16.91 -19.66 5.34
C ALA A 144 18.18 -18.97 4.82
N SER A 145 19.04 -19.67 4.07
CA SER A 145 20.30 -19.10 3.58
C SER A 145 20.07 -17.98 2.55
N THR A 146 19.06 -18.11 1.70
CA THR A 146 18.72 -17.07 0.70
C THR A 146 18.09 -15.85 1.36
N LEU A 147 17.25 -16.06 2.37
CA LEU A 147 16.67 -14.97 3.17
C LEU A 147 17.77 -14.23 3.94
N ASP A 148 18.72 -14.96 4.56
CA ASP A 148 19.86 -14.34 5.24
C ASP A 148 20.67 -13.47 4.28
N LEU A 149 20.98 -13.97 3.08
CA LEU A 149 21.68 -13.20 2.05
C LEU A 149 20.91 -11.93 1.63
N PHE A 150 19.58 -12.03 1.50
CA PHE A 150 18.73 -10.89 1.20
C PHE A 150 18.80 -9.84 2.33
N LEU A 151 18.64 -10.25 3.58
CA LEU A 151 18.66 -9.36 4.74
C LEU A 151 20.02 -8.70 4.97
N CYS A 152 21.13 -9.40 4.69
CA CYS A 152 22.48 -8.80 4.72
C CYS A 152 22.63 -7.62 3.75
N ARG A 153 21.87 -7.59 2.66
CA ARG A 153 21.93 -6.53 1.66
C ARG A 153 20.96 -5.39 1.92
N ILE A 154 19.97 -5.60 2.75
CA ILE A 154 19.12 -4.51 3.22
C ILE A 154 19.89 -3.75 4.30
N ASN A 155 20.68 -2.78 3.87
CA ASN A 155 21.39 -1.89 4.77
C ASN A 155 20.44 -0.76 5.19
N ALA A 156 19.99 -0.78 6.44
CA ALA A 156 19.50 0.45 7.03
C ALA A 156 20.72 1.29 7.45
N PRO A 157 20.89 2.50 6.95
CA PRO A 157 20.17 3.66 7.42
C PRO A 157 19.62 4.43 6.25
N GLY A 158 18.58 3.94 5.68
CA GLY A 158 17.85 4.63 4.63
C GLY A 158 16.65 5.35 5.23
N GLY A 159 16.22 6.38 4.57
CA GLY A 159 15.22 7.30 5.06
C GLY A 159 13.99 6.63 5.65
N HIS A 160 13.66 7.07 6.86
CA HIS A 160 12.31 6.94 7.33
C HIS A 160 11.36 7.55 6.29
N PRO A 161 10.22 6.92 6.01
CA PRO A 161 9.20 7.58 5.22
C PRO A 161 8.66 8.85 5.90
N GLY A 162 9.06 9.16 7.12
CA GLY A 162 8.52 10.24 7.91
C GLY A 162 9.45 11.45 8.04
N ASN A 163 8.90 12.59 7.90
CA ASN A 163 9.38 13.97 8.12
C ASN A 163 9.68 14.81 6.88
N SER A 164 9.26 14.40 5.68
CA SER A 164 9.27 15.31 4.55
C SER A 164 7.93 16.07 4.45
N ILE A 165 7.95 17.28 3.91
CA ILE A 165 6.72 18.05 3.58
C ILE A 165 5.75 17.18 2.76
N VAL A 166 6.27 16.33 1.89
CA VAL A 166 5.48 15.43 1.04
C VAL A 166 4.75 14.39 1.89
N ASN A 167 5.41 13.81 2.89
CA ASN A 167 4.77 12.82 3.76
C ASN A 167 3.66 13.46 4.59
N HIS A 168 3.91 14.63 5.21
CA HIS A 168 2.88 15.36 5.92
C HIS A 168 1.70 15.75 5.01
N PHE A 169 1.97 16.14 3.75
CA PHE A 169 0.92 16.37 2.76
C PHE A 169 0.09 15.10 2.52
N LEU A 170 0.75 13.95 2.29
CA LEU A 170 0.05 12.68 2.05
C LEU A 170 -0.73 12.20 3.29
N GLU A 171 -0.18 12.36 4.50
CA GLU A 171 -0.89 12.11 5.76
C GLU A 171 -2.19 12.90 5.84
N MET A 172 -2.14 14.21 5.59
CA MET A 172 -3.33 15.07 5.61
C MET A 172 -4.34 14.70 4.50
N VAL A 173 -3.86 14.35 3.31
CA VAL A 173 -4.73 13.98 2.17
C VAL A 173 -5.47 12.68 2.42
N PHE A 174 -4.84 11.71 3.08
CA PHE A 174 -5.42 10.39 3.36
C PHE A 174 -5.99 10.24 4.77
N ASP A 175 -6.04 11.33 5.56
CA ASP A 175 -6.75 11.33 6.84
C ASP A 175 -8.25 11.09 6.62
N ARG A 176 -8.74 9.94 7.07
CA ARG A 176 -10.15 9.54 6.92
C ARG A 176 -11.13 10.39 7.75
N ASN A 177 -10.63 11.12 8.74
CA ASN A 177 -11.44 11.98 9.60
C ASN A 177 -11.65 13.36 8.99
N GLN A 178 -10.97 13.66 7.88
CA GLN A 178 -11.05 14.96 7.23
C GLN A 178 -11.56 14.84 5.80
N LYS A 179 -12.36 15.84 5.42
CA LYS A 179 -12.83 15.97 4.05
C LYS A 179 -11.67 16.43 3.16
N PRO A 180 -11.40 15.74 2.02
CA PRO A 180 -10.34 16.15 1.10
C PRO A 180 -10.52 17.58 0.61
N GLY A 181 -9.53 18.41 0.87
CA GLY A 181 -9.52 19.85 0.56
C GLY A 181 -9.06 20.18 -0.85
N LYS A 182 -8.70 21.46 -1.06
CA LYS A 182 -8.00 21.97 -2.24
C LYS A 182 -6.50 21.96 -2.01
N VAL A 183 -5.68 22.03 -3.07
CA VAL A 183 -4.21 22.14 -2.95
C VAL A 183 -3.80 23.31 -2.06
N THR A 184 -4.54 24.45 -2.16
CA THR A 184 -4.30 25.64 -1.32
C THR A 184 -4.45 25.34 0.16
N THR A 185 -5.48 24.59 0.56
CA THR A 185 -5.71 24.22 1.97
C THR A 185 -4.51 23.50 2.58
N TYR A 186 -3.93 22.54 1.85
CA TYR A 186 -2.76 21.80 2.31
C TYR A 186 -1.47 22.62 2.28
N ALA A 187 -1.33 23.48 1.26
CA ALA A 187 -0.19 24.37 1.15
C ALA A 187 -0.16 25.39 2.30
N ASP A 188 -1.32 25.95 2.66
CA ASP A 188 -1.47 26.88 3.78
C ASP A 188 -1.14 26.18 5.12
N ALA A 189 -1.65 24.95 5.33
CA ALA A 189 -1.36 24.15 6.51
C ALA A 189 0.14 23.82 6.66
N LEU A 190 0.86 23.67 5.54
CA LEU A 190 2.29 23.41 5.50
C LEU A 190 3.15 24.68 5.44
N CYS A 191 2.53 25.87 5.50
CA CYS A 191 3.18 27.18 5.42
C CYS A 191 4.05 27.35 4.15
N ILE A 192 3.59 26.84 3.00
CA ILE A 192 4.27 26.93 1.70
C ILE A 192 3.29 27.36 0.59
N THR A 193 3.83 27.73 -0.57
CA THR A 193 2.98 28.07 -1.72
C THR A 193 2.43 26.81 -2.41
N PRO A 194 1.21 26.85 -3.00
CA PRO A 194 0.64 25.74 -3.76
C PRO A 194 1.53 25.26 -4.91
N ASN A 195 2.21 26.19 -5.59
CA ASN A 195 3.14 25.87 -6.67
C ASN A 195 4.37 25.11 -6.17
N TYR A 196 4.91 25.49 -5.01
CA TYR A 196 6.04 24.82 -4.41
C TYR A 196 5.64 23.41 -3.94
N LEU A 197 4.48 23.30 -3.25
CA LEU A 197 3.93 22.00 -2.84
C LEU A 197 3.77 21.06 -4.05
N ASN A 198 3.12 21.54 -5.11
CA ASN A 198 2.89 20.72 -6.31
C ASN A 198 4.19 20.26 -6.97
N ARG A 199 5.19 21.13 -7.08
CA ARG A 199 6.51 20.79 -7.62
C ARG A 199 7.21 19.75 -6.74
N LEU A 200 7.19 19.92 -5.42
CA LEU A 200 7.85 19.03 -4.47
C LEU A 200 7.20 17.64 -4.48
N VAL A 201 5.87 17.59 -4.38
CA VAL A 201 5.11 16.34 -4.45
C VAL A 201 5.38 15.61 -5.75
N ARG A 202 5.33 16.32 -6.89
CA ARG A 202 5.58 15.70 -8.21
C ARG A 202 7.00 15.18 -8.36
N SER A 203 7.99 15.87 -7.84
CA SER A 203 9.39 15.43 -7.93
C SER A 203 9.68 14.18 -7.13
N GLN A 204 8.99 13.98 -5.99
CA GLN A 204 9.21 12.84 -5.11
C GLN A 204 8.31 11.64 -5.45
N THR A 205 7.04 11.90 -5.82
CA THR A 205 6.06 10.83 -6.02
C THR A 205 5.75 10.53 -7.49
N GLY A 206 6.11 11.41 -8.42
CA GLY A 206 5.69 11.31 -9.83
C GLY A 206 4.31 11.89 -10.10
N HIS A 207 3.46 12.03 -9.08
CA HIS A 207 2.11 12.59 -9.16
C HIS A 207 2.07 14.05 -8.68
N SER A 208 1.15 14.83 -9.22
CA SER A 208 0.86 16.16 -8.70
C SER A 208 0.09 16.08 -7.37
N ALA A 209 0.12 17.16 -6.59
CA ALA A 209 -0.68 17.26 -5.38
C ALA A 209 -2.19 17.08 -5.65
N MET A 210 -2.67 17.58 -6.80
CA MET A 210 -4.08 17.42 -7.20
C MET A 210 -4.43 15.96 -7.52
N GLU A 211 -3.55 15.21 -8.19
CA GLU A 211 -3.76 13.79 -8.46
C GLU A 211 -3.89 12.99 -7.16
N TRP A 212 -3.05 13.25 -6.15
CA TRP A 212 -3.19 12.59 -4.84
C TRP A 212 -4.51 12.93 -4.13
N ILE A 213 -4.95 14.19 -4.20
CA ILE A 213 -6.25 14.59 -3.66
C ILE A 213 -7.40 13.87 -4.39
N GLU A 214 -7.32 13.73 -5.71
CA GLU A 214 -8.31 13.00 -6.51
C GLU A 214 -8.35 11.51 -6.15
N ILE A 215 -7.19 10.87 -5.94
CA ILE A 215 -7.08 9.48 -5.47
C ILE A 215 -7.75 9.33 -4.10
N SER A 216 -7.48 10.21 -3.15
CA SER A 216 -8.09 10.17 -1.83
C SER A 216 -9.62 10.37 -1.90
N ARG A 217 -10.09 11.32 -2.71
CA ARG A 217 -11.53 11.52 -2.95
C ARG A 217 -12.20 10.28 -3.50
N LEU A 218 -11.56 9.62 -4.45
CA LEU A 218 -12.08 8.40 -5.07
C LEU A 218 -12.17 7.25 -4.05
N ASN A 219 -11.13 7.07 -3.23
CA ASN A 219 -11.13 6.08 -2.16
C ASN A 219 -12.23 6.32 -1.14
N MET A 220 -12.41 7.57 -0.70
CA MET A 220 -13.49 7.95 0.20
C MET A 220 -14.86 7.73 -0.42
N ALA A 221 -15.05 8.12 -1.70
CA ALA A 221 -16.30 7.90 -2.42
C ALA A 221 -16.67 6.41 -2.48
N LYS A 222 -15.71 5.54 -2.81
CA LYS A 222 -15.91 4.10 -2.86
C LYS A 222 -16.32 3.53 -1.50
N LEU A 223 -15.64 3.95 -0.43
CA LEU A 223 -15.98 3.53 0.92
C LEU A 223 -17.43 3.91 1.28
N LEU A 224 -17.83 5.17 1.03
CA LEU A 224 -19.19 5.64 1.32
C LEU A 224 -20.25 4.99 0.42
N LEU A 225 -19.94 4.69 -0.84
CA LEU A 225 -20.82 3.97 -1.74
C LEU A 225 -21.11 2.53 -1.26
N LYS A 226 -20.13 1.88 -0.64
CA LYS A 226 -20.28 0.53 -0.08
C LYS A 226 -21.14 0.50 1.17
N GLN A 227 -21.05 1.49 2.03
CA GLN A 227 -21.87 1.63 3.23
C GLN A 227 -23.35 1.78 2.91
N ASN A 228 -23.68 2.29 1.71
CA ASN A 228 -25.05 2.45 1.18
C ASN A 228 -25.98 3.28 2.09
N GLU A 229 -25.43 4.16 2.90
CA GLU A 229 -26.21 5.00 3.83
C GLU A 229 -26.52 6.37 3.26
N LEU A 230 -25.62 6.91 2.42
CA LEU A 230 -25.69 8.26 1.89
C LEU A 230 -26.20 8.31 0.44
N GLN A 231 -26.88 9.42 0.08
CA GLN A 231 -27.21 9.72 -1.31
C GLN A 231 -25.97 10.17 -2.09
N ILE A 232 -26.02 10.11 -3.42
CA ILE A 232 -24.85 10.46 -4.25
C ILE A 232 -24.42 11.91 -4.07
N ALA A 233 -25.39 12.83 -3.83
CA ALA A 233 -25.10 14.23 -3.53
C ALA A 233 -24.36 14.40 -2.20
N GLU A 234 -24.75 13.64 -1.17
CA GLU A 234 -24.12 13.67 0.15
C GLU A 234 -22.70 13.10 0.09
N ILE A 235 -22.49 12.02 -0.70
CA ILE A 235 -21.15 11.46 -0.95
C ILE A 235 -20.28 12.48 -1.68
N ALA A 236 -20.80 13.16 -2.72
CA ALA A 236 -20.06 14.22 -3.38
C ALA A 236 -19.60 15.28 -2.39
N ALA A 237 -20.50 15.79 -1.56
CA ALA A 237 -20.19 16.77 -0.53
C ALA A 237 -19.17 16.26 0.51
N ALA A 238 -19.28 15.01 0.95
CA ALA A 238 -18.34 14.37 1.88
C ALA A 238 -16.94 14.24 1.28
N THR A 239 -16.82 14.00 -0.03
CA THR A 239 -15.54 13.91 -0.74
C THR A 239 -14.93 15.26 -1.13
N GLY A 240 -15.52 16.39 -0.73
CA GLY A 240 -15.00 17.72 -1.04
C GLY A 240 -15.38 18.23 -2.43
N VAL A 241 -16.46 17.70 -3.01
CA VAL A 241 -17.01 18.11 -4.30
C VAL A 241 -18.44 18.60 -4.10
N ASP A 242 -18.66 19.91 -4.22
CA ASP A 242 -19.98 20.51 -3.96
C ASP A 242 -20.96 20.28 -5.14
N ASP A 243 -20.47 20.09 -6.37
CA ASP A 243 -21.26 19.81 -7.55
C ASP A 243 -21.36 18.31 -7.82
N GLN A 244 -22.56 17.74 -7.61
CA GLN A 244 -22.84 16.32 -7.87
C GLN A 244 -22.61 15.93 -9.34
N SER A 245 -22.86 16.83 -10.31
CA SER A 245 -22.65 16.55 -11.73
C SER A 245 -21.17 16.44 -12.06
N TYR A 246 -20.34 17.33 -11.47
CA TYR A 246 -18.89 17.23 -11.56
C TYR A 246 -18.39 15.96 -10.88
N PHE A 247 -18.86 15.65 -9.68
CA PHE A 247 -18.53 14.41 -8.97
C PHE A 247 -18.83 13.16 -9.82
N THR A 248 -20.01 13.10 -10.43
CA THR A 248 -20.40 11.96 -11.26
C THR A 248 -19.50 11.79 -12.48
N ARG A 249 -19.11 12.90 -13.14
CA ARG A 249 -18.17 12.87 -14.28
C ARG A 249 -16.76 12.45 -13.84
N PHE A 250 -16.28 13.00 -12.73
CA PHE A 250 -15.00 12.66 -12.12
C PHE A 250 -14.95 11.16 -11.80
N PHE A 251 -15.92 10.65 -11.05
CA PHE A 251 -15.99 9.24 -10.67
C PHE A 251 -16.07 8.33 -11.90
N LYS A 252 -16.89 8.67 -12.89
CA LYS A 252 -17.01 7.89 -14.13
C LYS A 252 -15.71 7.88 -14.93
N LYS A 253 -14.98 8.98 -14.98
CA LYS A 253 -13.67 9.05 -15.65
C LYS A 253 -12.66 8.10 -15.00
N SER A 254 -12.67 7.99 -13.68
CA SER A 254 -11.73 7.15 -12.93
C SER A 254 -12.13 5.67 -12.89
N GLU A 255 -13.44 5.35 -12.76
CA GLU A 255 -13.95 3.99 -12.55
C GLU A 255 -14.65 3.37 -13.76
N GLY A 256 -14.78 4.10 -14.86
CA GLY A 256 -15.49 3.63 -16.04
C GLY A 256 -17.00 3.55 -15.91
N CYS A 257 -17.58 3.74 -14.72
CA CYS A 257 -19.02 3.68 -14.45
C CYS A 257 -19.44 4.81 -13.49
N THR A 258 -20.74 5.14 -13.47
CA THR A 258 -21.27 6.16 -12.56
C THR A 258 -21.26 5.67 -11.10
N PRO A 259 -21.28 6.59 -10.10
CA PRO A 259 -21.39 6.22 -8.69
C PRO A 259 -22.57 5.29 -8.39
N SER A 260 -23.74 5.54 -8.99
CA SER A 260 -24.91 4.69 -8.80
C SER A 260 -24.70 3.28 -9.37
N GLN A 261 -24.15 3.19 -10.59
CA GLN A 261 -23.82 1.89 -11.21
C GLN A 261 -22.78 1.12 -10.39
N TYR A 262 -21.81 1.82 -9.84
CA TYR A 262 -20.79 1.23 -8.95
C TYR A 262 -21.44 0.66 -7.69
N ARG A 263 -22.32 1.43 -7.02
CA ARG A 263 -23.09 0.99 -5.86
C ARG A 263 -23.91 -0.25 -6.16
N ASP A 264 -24.70 -0.23 -7.24
CA ASP A 264 -25.55 -1.36 -7.63
C ASP A 264 -24.75 -2.64 -7.89
N ARG A 265 -23.57 -2.51 -8.51
CA ARG A 265 -22.67 -3.64 -8.77
C ARG A 265 -22.18 -4.28 -7.46
N ILE A 266 -21.77 -3.46 -6.49
CA ILE A 266 -21.30 -3.95 -5.19
C ILE A 266 -22.44 -4.60 -4.41
N LEU A 267 -23.60 -3.97 -4.32
CA LEU A 267 -24.74 -4.51 -3.60
C LEU A 267 -25.22 -5.85 -4.19
N LYS A 268 -25.13 -6.02 -5.52
CA LYS A 268 -25.40 -7.31 -6.17
C LYS A 268 -24.37 -8.36 -5.79
N SER A 269 -23.08 -8.01 -5.77
CA SER A 269 -22.01 -8.95 -5.38
C SER A 269 -22.12 -9.40 -3.91
N MET A 270 -22.56 -8.52 -3.01
CA MET A 270 -22.76 -8.83 -1.59
C MET A 270 -24.02 -9.70 -1.34
N LYS A 271 -25.03 -9.61 -2.19
CA LYS A 271 -26.29 -10.40 -2.09
C LYS A 271 -26.19 -11.78 -2.72
N SER A 272 -25.10 -12.13 -3.40
CA SER A 272 -24.85 -13.46 -3.97
C SER A 272 -23.76 -14.17 -3.13
N PRO A 273 -24.04 -14.63 -1.92
CA PRO A 273 -23.11 -15.46 -1.15
C PRO A 273 -23.23 -16.88 -1.69
N GLY A 274 -22.22 -17.36 -2.40
CA GLY A 274 -22.08 -18.78 -2.67
C GLY A 274 -22.66 -19.23 -4.00
N GLY A 275 -21.91 -19.13 -5.02
CA GLY A 275 -21.98 -19.92 -6.24
C GLY A 275 -20.67 -20.66 -6.42
N THR A 276 -20.48 -21.64 -5.64
CA THR A 276 -20.16 -23.06 -5.83
C THR A 276 -19.49 -23.41 -7.17
N ARG A 277 -18.46 -24.00 -7.07
CA ARG A 277 -17.84 -25.23 -7.60
C ARG A 277 -16.49 -24.96 -8.16
#